data_921ecd4dae093d473e9e975ff56b465a
#
_entry.id   921ecd4dae093d473e9e975ff56b465a
#
_cell.length_a   1.000
_cell.length_b   1.000
_cell.length_c   1.000
_cell.angle_alpha   90.00
_cell.angle_beta   90.00
_cell.angle_gamma   90.00
#
_symmetry.space_group_name_H-M   'P 1'
#
loop_
_entity.id
_entity.type
_entity.pdbx_description
1 polymer ?
#
loop_
_entity_poly.entity_id
_entity_poly.type
_entity_poly.pdbx_seq_one_letter_code
_entity_poly.pdbx_strand_id
1 'polypeptide(L)'
;MEKLQGTGNQGQFVHENQDMASKQGFDNVSKLWYDKTMSYDEGFEQLESDRGHREDFEVALNDLQFGVDEVGSDVQFGMYIEDQFYVPTDHALTQIASKLCEGKGTGFVRGLRTDTYDAKENIKLKRDQRDAETVSAIIRNGARRIDGTTKYKIRTYDDGTVRAFLSNKYAEVDNRWFLSQIKNIIPSGRLSHWRGDADTIFGNVLIPDTIREEDDSDYGGMISVGNCEIGKRNVKSMPSLFRAICMNGCIWDQAKGTEIKVRHIGDIDLDQLSQKIRHNLEVQIPLLPQGIERVLGIRAMGTDGVPMKNLIAATADHHGLAKREATAVLESWVRYESPIAGEQRSLFDIVNSVTRAGQFLDNQSWFKFDQIGGQIAAYSDTKWTTIKSRAGDYEERDFKRVFANKPVLSA
;
A
#
# COMPACT_ATOMS: atom_id res chain seq x y z
N MET A 1 20.46 -13.70 10.00
CA MET A 1 19.07 -13.52 9.50
C MET A 1 18.55 -12.23 10.07
N GLU A 2 18.88 -11.12 9.44
CA GLU A 2 18.27 -9.84 9.77
C GLU A 2 16.90 -9.78 9.10
N LYS A 3 15.87 -9.68 9.93
CA LYS A 3 14.52 -9.36 9.45
C LYS A 3 14.61 -8.03 8.72
N LEU A 4 14.33 -8.03 7.43
CA LEU A 4 13.99 -6.80 6.70
C LEU A 4 12.76 -6.16 7.37
N GLN A 5 13.02 -5.34 8.37
CA GLN A 5 12.01 -4.51 9.02
C GLN A 5 11.71 -3.31 8.11
N GLY A 6 10.96 -3.55 7.04
CA GLY A 6 10.53 -2.50 6.11
C GLY A 6 9.51 -1.51 6.68
N THR A 7 9.19 -1.56 7.97
CA THR A 7 8.21 -0.67 8.60
C THR A 7 8.82 0.39 9.52
N GLY A 8 10.13 0.26 9.86
CA GLY A 8 10.78 1.19 10.82
C GLY A 8 11.21 2.54 10.24
N ASN A 9 11.54 2.60 8.96
CA ASN A 9 12.18 3.80 8.39
C ASN A 9 11.23 4.92 7.97
N GLN A 10 9.94 4.69 7.81
CA GLN A 10 9.04 5.73 7.29
C GLN A 10 8.59 6.74 8.34
N GLY A 11 8.31 6.28 9.56
CA GLY A 11 8.04 7.21 10.66
C GLY A 11 9.25 8.10 10.95
N GLN A 12 10.45 7.51 10.91
CA GLN A 12 11.71 8.21 11.08
C GLN A 12 11.98 9.20 9.95
N PHE A 13 11.68 8.83 8.71
CA PHE A 13 11.79 9.68 7.52
C PHE A 13 10.88 10.93 7.61
N VAL A 14 9.64 10.79 8.07
CA VAL A 14 8.72 11.91 8.25
C VAL A 14 9.17 12.81 9.40
N HIS A 15 9.69 12.25 10.50
CA HIS A 15 10.26 13.01 11.60
C HIS A 15 11.52 13.79 11.20
N GLU A 16 12.44 13.16 10.49
CA GLU A 16 13.68 13.81 10.03
C GLU A 16 13.38 15.00 9.12
N ASN A 17 12.41 14.88 8.20
CA ASN A 17 12.00 15.98 7.33
C ASN A 17 11.35 17.15 8.12
N GLN A 18 10.55 16.85 9.14
CA GLN A 18 9.98 17.89 10.00
C GLN A 18 11.05 18.61 10.81
N ASP A 19 11.95 17.85 11.41
CA ASP A 19 13.06 18.41 12.19
C ASP A 19 13.99 19.26 11.33
N MET A 20 14.23 18.86 10.08
CA MET A 20 15.04 19.64 9.14
C MET A 20 14.32 20.89 8.64
N ALA A 21 13.05 20.80 8.28
CA ALA A 21 12.24 21.95 7.87
C ALA A 21 12.08 22.97 9.00
N SER A 22 11.93 22.52 10.25
CA SER A 22 11.85 23.41 11.42
C SER A 22 13.18 24.05 11.81
N LYS A 23 14.32 23.38 11.53
CA LYS A 23 15.67 23.86 11.92
C LYS A 23 16.35 24.72 10.86
N GLN A 24 16.04 24.55 9.58
CA GLN A 24 16.75 25.21 8.47
C GLN A 24 15.98 26.37 7.83
N GLY A 25 14.71 26.61 8.23
CA GLY A 25 13.83 27.49 7.48
C GLY A 25 13.42 26.90 6.14
N PHE A 26 12.42 27.48 5.50
CA PHE A 26 11.83 26.96 4.24
C PHE A 26 12.73 27.10 3.01
N ASP A 27 13.87 27.82 3.12
CA ASP A 27 14.73 28.17 1.97
C ASP A 27 15.43 27.00 1.27
N ASN A 28 15.33 25.76 1.78
CA ASN A 28 15.97 24.57 1.20
C ASN A 28 15.03 23.37 1.00
N VAL A 29 13.73 23.56 1.09
CA VAL A 29 12.75 22.44 0.96
C VAL A 29 12.77 21.82 -0.44
N SER A 30 13.06 22.60 -1.47
CA SER A 30 13.14 22.10 -2.85
C SER A 30 14.25 21.07 -3.09
N LYS A 31 15.35 21.10 -2.32
CA LYS A 31 16.40 20.07 -2.38
C LYS A 31 16.07 18.81 -1.60
N LEU A 32 15.25 18.91 -0.55
CA LEU A 32 14.93 17.78 0.32
C LEU A 32 14.21 16.64 -0.40
N TRP A 33 13.29 16.96 -1.31
CA TRP A 33 12.56 15.92 -2.04
C TRP A 33 13.47 15.16 -3.01
N TYR A 34 14.46 15.85 -3.64
CA TYR A 34 15.39 15.21 -4.56
C TYR A 34 16.28 14.19 -3.85
N ASP A 35 16.85 14.58 -2.72
CA ASP A 35 17.76 13.74 -1.92
C ASP A 35 17.02 12.53 -1.27
N LYS A 36 15.70 12.63 -1.17
CA LYS A 36 14.85 11.60 -0.58
C LYS A 36 14.12 10.71 -1.59
N THR A 37 14.39 10.91 -2.86
CA THR A 37 13.86 10.08 -3.95
C THR A 37 15.00 9.30 -4.60
N MET A 38 14.70 8.12 -5.14
CA MET A 38 15.67 7.33 -5.90
C MET A 38 15.45 7.47 -7.40
N SER A 39 16.49 7.18 -8.16
CA SER A 39 16.43 7.07 -9.62
C SER A 39 15.71 5.77 -10.03
N TYR A 40 15.33 5.70 -11.30
CA TYR A 40 14.83 4.43 -11.85
C TYR A 40 15.89 3.33 -11.82
N ASP A 41 17.16 3.68 -12.00
CA ASP A 41 18.24 2.69 -12.05
C ASP A 41 18.44 2.03 -10.68
N GLU A 42 18.41 2.82 -9.60
CA GLU A 42 18.40 2.28 -8.22
C GLU A 42 17.16 1.39 -7.97
N GLY A 43 15.99 1.78 -8.47
CA GLY A 43 14.77 0.96 -8.37
C GLY A 43 14.88 -0.35 -9.15
N PHE A 44 15.51 -0.34 -10.34
CA PHE A 44 15.76 -1.56 -11.11
C PHE A 44 16.80 -2.47 -10.45
N GLU A 45 17.87 -1.92 -9.89
CA GLU A 45 18.86 -2.70 -9.15
C GLU A 45 18.23 -3.43 -7.96
N GLN A 46 17.35 -2.76 -7.21
CA GLN A 46 16.62 -3.38 -6.12
C GLN A 46 15.76 -4.57 -6.61
N LEU A 47 14.99 -4.38 -7.69
CA LEU A 47 14.15 -5.45 -8.26
C LEU A 47 14.99 -6.64 -8.77
N GLU A 48 16.15 -6.41 -9.37
CA GLU A 48 17.04 -7.46 -9.86
C GLU A 48 17.70 -8.24 -8.72
N SER A 49 18.13 -7.56 -7.68
CA SER A 49 18.71 -8.20 -6.50
C SER A 49 17.76 -9.24 -5.91
N ASP A 50 16.47 -8.89 -5.81
CA ASP A 50 15.48 -9.80 -5.26
C ASP A 50 15.08 -10.92 -6.24
N ARG A 51 15.13 -10.64 -7.56
CA ARG A 51 14.71 -11.59 -8.61
C ARG A 51 15.66 -12.76 -8.78
N GLY A 52 16.95 -12.57 -8.55
CA GLY A 52 17.99 -13.62 -8.68
C GLY A 52 17.77 -14.83 -7.78
N HIS A 53 16.91 -14.72 -6.79
CA HIS A 53 16.60 -15.75 -5.80
C HIS A 53 15.27 -16.50 -6.06
N ARG A 54 14.65 -16.27 -7.22
CA ARG A 54 13.32 -16.76 -7.58
C ARG A 54 13.39 -17.90 -8.59
N GLU A 55 12.53 -18.89 -8.38
CA GLU A 55 12.25 -19.95 -9.33
C GLU A 55 10.75 -20.15 -9.53
N ASP A 56 10.33 -20.38 -10.78
CA ASP A 56 8.93 -20.56 -11.16
C ASP A 56 8.72 -21.96 -11.75
N PHE A 57 7.76 -22.71 -11.20
CA PHE A 57 7.38 -24.05 -11.64
C PHE A 57 5.96 -24.04 -12.22
N GLU A 58 5.75 -24.82 -13.28
CA GLU A 58 4.41 -25.19 -13.74
C GLU A 58 4.18 -26.68 -13.46
N VAL A 59 3.40 -27.01 -12.43
CA VAL A 59 3.27 -28.36 -11.89
C VAL A 59 1.81 -28.80 -11.91
N ALA A 60 1.55 -30.05 -12.33
CA ALA A 60 0.23 -30.66 -12.18
C ALA A 60 -0.03 -31.05 -10.72
N LEU A 61 -1.29 -31.01 -10.29
CA LEU A 61 -1.64 -31.29 -8.90
C LEU A 61 -1.21 -32.70 -8.44
N ASN A 62 -1.23 -33.69 -9.36
CA ASN A 62 -0.77 -35.05 -9.09
C ASN A 62 0.75 -35.15 -8.78
N ASP A 63 1.53 -34.20 -9.26
CA ASP A 63 2.97 -34.16 -9.09
C ASP A 63 3.37 -33.36 -7.82
N LEU A 64 2.37 -32.80 -7.11
CA LEU A 64 2.56 -32.08 -5.86
C LEU A 64 2.29 -33.00 -4.67
N GLN A 65 3.24 -33.05 -3.74
CA GLN A 65 3.07 -33.77 -2.48
C GLN A 65 2.98 -32.76 -1.33
N PHE A 66 1.84 -32.69 -0.68
CA PHE A 66 1.65 -31.86 0.51
C PHE A 66 1.96 -32.68 1.76
N GLY A 67 2.79 -32.13 2.63
CA GLY A 67 3.27 -32.83 3.82
C GLY A 67 3.70 -31.90 4.94
N VAL A 68 4.39 -32.48 5.88
CA VAL A 68 5.11 -31.80 6.95
C VAL A 68 6.55 -32.25 6.94
N ASP A 69 7.47 -31.34 7.26
CA ASP A 69 8.87 -31.64 7.41
C ASP A 69 9.51 -30.75 8.47
N GLU A 70 10.70 -31.13 8.93
CA GLU A 70 11.49 -30.33 9.87
C GLU A 70 12.22 -29.21 9.12
N VAL A 71 11.97 -27.96 9.54
CA VAL A 71 12.66 -26.78 9.03
C VAL A 71 13.31 -26.03 10.19
N GLY A 72 14.60 -26.22 10.35
CA GLY A 72 15.33 -25.78 11.53
C GLY A 72 14.90 -26.55 12.79
N SER A 73 14.30 -25.87 13.76
CA SER A 73 13.81 -26.47 15.01
C SER A 73 12.30 -26.75 15.00
N ASP A 74 11.60 -26.44 13.93
CA ASP A 74 10.15 -26.43 13.87
C ASP A 74 9.63 -27.38 12.78
N VAL A 75 8.58 -28.15 13.08
CA VAL A 75 7.83 -28.92 12.09
C VAL A 75 6.87 -27.98 11.36
N GLN A 76 6.98 -27.92 10.04
CA GLN A 76 6.19 -27.02 9.22
C GLN A 76 5.41 -27.77 8.15
N PHE A 77 4.22 -27.23 7.81
CA PHE A 77 3.48 -27.63 6.62
C PHE A 77 4.15 -27.06 5.37
N GLY A 78 4.26 -27.86 4.34
CA GLY A 78 4.78 -27.44 3.04
C GLY A 78 4.39 -28.36 1.91
N MET A 79 5.12 -28.24 0.81
CA MET A 79 4.97 -29.08 -0.37
C MET A 79 6.33 -29.48 -0.92
N TYR A 80 6.38 -30.68 -1.49
CA TYR A 80 7.53 -31.14 -2.26
C TYR A 80 7.30 -30.83 -3.75
N ILE A 81 8.32 -30.25 -4.36
CA ILE A 81 8.44 -30.00 -5.79
C ILE A 81 9.80 -30.58 -6.18
N GLU A 82 9.84 -31.56 -7.07
CA GLU A 82 11.10 -32.22 -7.49
C GLU A 82 12.00 -32.66 -6.31
N ASP A 83 11.42 -33.33 -5.32
CA ASP A 83 12.10 -33.82 -4.11
C ASP A 83 12.59 -32.73 -3.13
N GLN A 84 12.40 -31.46 -3.41
CA GLN A 84 12.71 -30.36 -2.49
C GLN A 84 11.48 -29.91 -1.72
N PHE A 85 11.63 -29.71 -0.40
CA PHE A 85 10.55 -29.22 0.47
C PHE A 85 10.53 -27.71 0.54
N TYR A 86 9.36 -27.12 0.31
CA TYR A 86 9.12 -25.69 0.34
C TYR A 86 7.99 -25.33 1.31
N VAL A 87 8.19 -24.29 2.10
CA VAL A 87 7.23 -23.79 3.08
C VAL A 87 6.46 -22.62 2.51
N PRO A 88 5.12 -22.68 2.37
CA PRO A 88 4.37 -21.56 1.85
C PRO A 88 4.34 -20.38 2.82
N THR A 89 4.48 -19.15 2.29
CA THR A 89 4.17 -17.94 3.04
C THR A 89 2.68 -17.90 3.41
N ASP A 90 2.26 -17.01 4.31
CA ASP A 90 0.83 -16.87 4.66
C ASP A 90 -0.04 -16.52 3.46
N HIS A 91 0.52 -15.76 2.51
CA HIS A 91 -0.16 -15.44 1.26
C HIS A 91 -0.33 -16.69 0.38
N ALA A 92 0.75 -17.42 0.12
CA ALA A 92 0.72 -18.65 -0.66
C ALA A 92 -0.20 -19.69 -0.02
N LEU A 93 -0.14 -19.88 1.30
CA LEU A 93 -1.04 -20.78 2.02
C LEU A 93 -2.52 -20.37 1.84
N THR A 94 -2.81 -19.07 1.87
CA THR A 94 -4.16 -18.56 1.58
C THR A 94 -4.59 -18.92 0.16
N GLN A 95 -3.69 -18.81 -0.83
CA GLN A 95 -3.98 -19.20 -2.22
C GLN A 95 -4.18 -20.71 -2.36
N ILE A 96 -3.33 -21.53 -1.73
CA ILE A 96 -3.46 -22.99 -1.69
C ILE A 96 -4.83 -23.38 -1.12
N ALA A 97 -5.16 -22.90 0.08
CA ALA A 97 -6.42 -23.20 0.72
C ALA A 97 -7.63 -22.71 -0.11
N SER A 98 -7.54 -21.52 -0.69
CA SER A 98 -8.60 -20.97 -1.55
C SER A 98 -8.87 -21.83 -2.78
N LYS A 99 -7.81 -22.35 -3.42
CA LYS A 99 -7.93 -23.13 -4.64
C LYS A 99 -8.28 -24.60 -4.38
N LEU A 100 -7.63 -25.21 -3.40
CA LEU A 100 -7.79 -26.64 -3.12
C LEU A 100 -8.98 -26.95 -2.21
N CYS A 101 -9.40 -25.99 -1.37
CA CYS A 101 -10.53 -26.15 -0.45
C CYS A 101 -11.75 -25.28 -0.82
N GLU A 102 -11.87 -24.84 -2.07
CA GLU A 102 -12.99 -24.02 -2.58
C GLU A 102 -13.23 -22.74 -1.75
N GLY A 103 -12.18 -22.16 -1.20
CA GLY A 103 -12.28 -21.00 -0.30
C GLY A 103 -12.81 -21.29 1.10
N LYS A 104 -13.23 -22.52 1.37
CA LYS A 104 -13.72 -22.92 2.69
C LYS A 104 -12.55 -23.21 3.63
N GLY A 105 -12.62 -22.67 4.85
CA GLY A 105 -11.61 -22.92 5.88
C GLY A 105 -10.31 -22.12 5.74
N THR A 106 -10.17 -21.22 4.78
CA THR A 106 -8.95 -20.41 4.58
C THR A 106 -8.55 -19.66 5.85
N GLY A 107 -9.50 -19.04 6.54
CA GLY A 107 -9.25 -18.35 7.81
C GLY A 107 -8.79 -19.29 8.92
N PHE A 108 -9.35 -20.48 8.99
CA PHE A 108 -8.98 -21.50 9.95
C PHE A 108 -7.56 -22.03 9.71
N VAL A 109 -7.24 -22.37 8.46
CA VAL A 109 -5.89 -22.83 8.08
C VAL A 109 -4.83 -21.77 8.37
N ARG A 110 -5.12 -20.50 8.14
CA ARG A 110 -4.23 -19.39 8.53
C ARG A 110 -4.10 -19.29 10.05
N GLY A 111 -5.19 -19.45 10.77
CA GLY A 111 -5.19 -19.40 12.25
C GLY A 111 -4.32 -20.47 12.87
N LEU A 112 -4.33 -21.69 12.36
CA LEU A 112 -3.46 -22.79 12.81
C LEU A 112 -1.96 -22.51 12.55
N ARG A 113 -1.66 -21.59 11.65
CA ARG A 113 -0.26 -21.24 11.33
C ARG A 113 0.23 -19.99 12.06
N THR A 114 -0.65 -19.24 12.66
CA THR A 114 -0.28 -18.01 13.37
C THR A 114 -0.03 -18.35 14.84
N ASP A 115 1.10 -17.89 15.38
CA ASP A 115 1.32 -17.94 16.82
C ASP A 115 0.16 -17.24 17.53
N THR A 116 -0.45 -17.92 18.48
CA THR A 116 -1.52 -17.36 19.29
C THR A 116 -0.95 -16.78 20.58
N TYR A 117 -1.59 -15.73 21.06
CA TYR A 117 -1.23 -15.12 22.33
C TYR A 117 -2.24 -15.55 23.40
N ASP A 118 -1.76 -16.23 24.42
CA ASP A 118 -2.58 -16.50 25.61
C ASP A 118 -2.57 -15.27 26.51
N ALA A 119 -3.70 -14.56 26.51
CA ALA A 119 -3.86 -13.34 27.31
C ALA A 119 -3.93 -13.61 28.81
N LYS A 120 -4.23 -14.85 29.24
CA LYS A 120 -4.28 -15.19 30.67
C LYS A 120 -2.90 -15.48 31.23
N GLU A 121 -2.07 -16.17 30.45
CA GLU A 121 -0.73 -16.55 30.86
C GLU A 121 0.35 -15.57 30.39
N ASN A 122 -0.04 -14.59 29.58
CA ASN A 122 0.86 -13.63 28.94
C ASN A 122 1.99 -14.29 28.11
N ILE A 123 1.69 -15.43 27.50
CA ILE A 123 2.64 -16.24 26.74
C ILE A 123 2.24 -16.27 25.27
N LYS A 124 3.23 -16.25 24.39
CA LYS A 124 3.06 -16.52 22.97
C LYS A 124 3.11 -18.02 22.75
N LEU A 125 1.95 -18.62 22.44
CA LEU A 125 1.88 -20.04 22.10
C LEU A 125 2.53 -20.26 20.73
N LYS A 126 3.59 -21.06 20.69
CA LYS A 126 4.20 -21.50 19.44
C LYS A 126 3.31 -22.54 18.76
N ARG A 127 3.34 -22.52 17.43
CA ARG A 127 2.80 -23.59 16.60
C ARG A 127 3.44 -24.92 16.96
N ASP A 128 2.66 -25.95 17.00
CA ASP A 128 3.17 -27.31 17.21
C ASP A 128 3.04 -28.18 15.95
N GLN A 129 3.64 -29.36 15.98
CA GLN A 129 3.60 -30.34 14.90
C GLN A 129 2.16 -30.71 14.53
N ARG A 130 1.24 -30.80 15.49
CA ARG A 130 -0.17 -31.15 15.26
C ARG A 130 -0.88 -30.10 14.41
N ASP A 131 -0.54 -28.83 14.56
CA ASP A 131 -1.09 -27.76 13.73
C ASP A 131 -0.63 -27.92 12.27
N ALA A 132 0.64 -28.23 12.04
CA ALA A 132 1.20 -28.50 10.72
C ALA A 132 0.56 -29.73 10.06
N GLU A 133 0.41 -30.82 10.81
CA GLU A 133 -0.26 -32.04 10.34
C GLU A 133 -1.74 -31.81 10.02
N THR A 134 -2.44 -31.01 10.83
CA THR A 134 -3.84 -30.65 10.61
C THR A 134 -3.99 -29.85 9.32
N VAL A 135 -3.13 -28.86 9.09
CA VAL A 135 -3.10 -28.08 7.82
C VAL A 135 -2.85 -29.03 6.65
N SER A 136 -1.86 -29.92 6.75
CA SER A 136 -1.53 -30.90 5.71
C SER A 136 -2.72 -31.80 5.38
N ALA A 137 -3.42 -32.32 6.40
CA ALA A 137 -4.60 -33.17 6.20
C ALA A 137 -5.74 -32.43 5.49
N ILE A 138 -6.01 -31.19 5.86
CA ILE A 138 -7.03 -30.35 5.24
C ILE A 138 -6.71 -30.13 3.77
N ILE A 139 -5.50 -29.70 3.45
CA ILE A 139 -5.06 -29.40 2.08
C ILE A 139 -5.08 -30.66 1.21
N ARG A 140 -4.54 -31.77 1.70
CA ARG A 140 -4.59 -33.07 0.98
C ARG A 140 -6.01 -33.54 0.71
N ASN A 141 -6.92 -33.38 1.68
CA ASN A 141 -8.32 -33.75 1.49
C ASN A 141 -9.03 -32.84 0.48
N GLY A 142 -8.69 -31.56 0.45
CA GLY A 142 -9.15 -30.62 -0.59
C GLY A 142 -8.63 -31.00 -1.97
N ALA A 143 -7.33 -31.25 -2.10
CA ALA A 143 -6.67 -31.61 -3.33
C ALA A 143 -7.26 -32.86 -4.00
N ARG A 144 -7.66 -33.89 -3.23
CA ARG A 144 -8.31 -35.11 -3.74
C ARG A 144 -9.62 -34.87 -4.47
N ARG A 145 -10.24 -33.71 -4.33
CA ARG A 145 -11.53 -33.35 -4.97
C ARG A 145 -11.35 -32.62 -6.30
N ILE A 146 -10.12 -32.32 -6.67
CA ILE A 146 -9.75 -31.58 -7.88
C ILE A 146 -9.12 -32.55 -8.86
N ASP A 147 -9.35 -32.33 -10.15
CA ASP A 147 -8.68 -33.09 -11.20
C ASP A 147 -7.16 -32.93 -11.04
N GLY A 148 -6.48 -34.05 -10.82
CA GLY A 148 -5.05 -34.09 -10.58
C GLY A 148 -4.20 -33.62 -11.77
N THR A 149 -4.76 -33.53 -12.96
CA THR A 149 -4.10 -32.95 -14.15
C THR A 149 -4.15 -31.43 -14.18
N THR A 150 -4.90 -30.81 -13.25
CA THR A 150 -4.95 -29.34 -13.13
C THR A 150 -3.57 -28.79 -12.80
N LYS A 151 -3.08 -27.90 -13.65
CA LYS A 151 -1.77 -27.27 -13.48
C LYS A 151 -1.85 -25.98 -12.68
N TYR A 152 -0.81 -25.75 -11.89
CA TYR A 152 -0.60 -24.56 -11.10
C TYR A 152 0.78 -23.96 -11.39
N LYS A 153 0.87 -22.62 -11.38
CA LYS A 153 2.13 -21.89 -11.38
C LYS A 153 2.54 -21.65 -9.92
N ILE A 154 3.71 -22.14 -9.56
CA ILE A 154 4.22 -22.04 -8.19
C ILE A 154 5.52 -21.25 -8.25
N ARG A 155 5.58 -20.18 -7.46
CA ARG A 155 6.79 -19.35 -7.31
C ARG A 155 7.45 -19.67 -5.99
N THR A 156 8.71 -20.06 -6.06
CA THR A 156 9.55 -20.34 -4.91
C THR A 156 10.74 -19.39 -4.87
N TYR A 157 11.43 -19.42 -3.75
CA TYR A 157 12.66 -18.70 -3.52
C TYR A 157 13.72 -19.63 -2.93
N ASP A 158 15.00 -19.29 -3.08
CA ASP A 158 16.15 -20.05 -2.59
C ASP A 158 16.20 -20.16 -1.06
N ASP A 159 15.41 -19.33 -0.35
CA ASP A 159 15.19 -19.47 1.10
C ASP A 159 14.26 -20.66 1.46
N GLY A 160 13.84 -21.46 0.50
CA GLY A 160 12.94 -22.59 0.68
C GLY A 160 11.46 -22.19 0.84
N THR A 161 11.08 -20.97 0.48
CA THR A 161 9.69 -20.53 0.60
C THR A 161 8.90 -20.62 -0.71
N VAL A 162 7.59 -20.95 -0.60
CA VAL A 162 6.60 -20.70 -1.67
C VAL A 162 5.98 -19.34 -1.44
N ARG A 163 6.18 -18.43 -2.37
CA ARG A 163 5.61 -17.07 -2.34
C ARG A 163 4.25 -16.97 -3.02
N ALA A 164 4.01 -17.80 -4.05
CA ALA A 164 2.75 -17.84 -4.76
C ALA A 164 2.33 -19.24 -5.18
N PHE A 165 1.01 -19.48 -5.17
CA PHE A 165 0.36 -20.66 -5.71
C PHE A 165 -0.78 -20.18 -6.62
N LEU A 166 -0.51 -20.07 -7.91
CA LEU A 166 -1.35 -19.40 -8.90
C LEU A 166 -2.03 -20.43 -9.83
N SER A 167 -3.16 -20.08 -10.41
CA SER A 167 -3.75 -20.89 -11.47
C SER A 167 -2.94 -20.75 -12.77
N ASN A 168 -3.02 -21.73 -13.67
CA ASN A 168 -2.42 -21.63 -15.00
C ASN A 168 -2.97 -20.46 -15.84
N LYS A 169 -4.14 -19.93 -15.47
CA LYS A 169 -4.73 -18.73 -16.09
C LYS A 169 -4.18 -17.41 -15.53
N TYR A 170 -3.23 -17.48 -14.62
CA TYR A 170 -2.60 -16.27 -14.12
C TYR A 170 -1.70 -15.67 -15.19
N ALA A 171 -2.00 -14.42 -15.57
CA ALA A 171 -1.19 -13.67 -16.51
C ALA A 171 -0.16 -12.84 -15.75
N GLU A 172 1.09 -13.09 -16.01
CA GLU A 172 2.18 -12.39 -15.39
C GLU A 172 2.41 -11.03 -16.05
N VAL A 173 2.51 -9.99 -15.20
CA VAL A 173 3.05 -8.68 -15.58
C VAL A 173 4.26 -8.43 -14.69
N ASP A 174 5.42 -8.53 -15.30
CA ASP A 174 6.71 -8.39 -14.62
C ASP A 174 6.89 -6.97 -14.06
N ASN A 175 7.35 -6.85 -12.81
CA ASN A 175 7.54 -5.58 -12.12
C ASN A 175 8.53 -4.67 -12.86
N ARG A 176 9.64 -5.24 -13.35
CA ARG A 176 10.65 -4.50 -14.10
C ARG A 176 10.10 -4.01 -15.44
N TRP A 177 9.37 -4.89 -16.16
CA TRP A 177 8.69 -4.48 -17.40
C TRP A 177 7.74 -3.31 -17.14
N PHE A 178 6.88 -3.42 -16.11
CA PHE A 178 5.93 -2.36 -15.78
C PHE A 178 6.62 -1.04 -15.44
N LEU A 179 7.65 -1.07 -14.60
CA LEU A 179 8.44 0.13 -14.28
C LEU A 179 9.13 0.72 -15.51
N SER A 180 9.61 -0.12 -16.45
CA SER A 180 10.22 0.33 -17.70
C SER A 180 9.22 1.07 -18.60
N GLN A 181 7.94 0.65 -18.62
CA GLN A 181 6.90 1.37 -19.36
C GLN A 181 6.71 2.78 -18.79
N ILE A 182 6.72 2.91 -17.46
CA ILE A 182 6.61 4.23 -16.81
C ILE A 182 7.85 5.08 -17.13
N LYS A 183 9.08 4.54 -17.01
CA LYS A 183 10.32 5.23 -17.35
C LYS A 183 10.33 5.74 -18.80
N ASN A 184 9.81 4.96 -19.73
CA ASN A 184 9.75 5.35 -21.15
C ASN A 184 8.82 6.54 -21.41
N ILE A 185 7.84 6.79 -20.53
CA ILE A 185 6.88 7.89 -20.66
C ILE A 185 7.32 9.09 -19.83
N ILE A 186 7.91 8.85 -18.66
CA ILE A 186 8.36 9.87 -17.72
C ILE A 186 9.86 9.65 -17.44
N PRO A 187 10.76 9.92 -18.40
CA PRO A 187 12.18 9.58 -18.24
C PRO A 187 12.88 10.39 -17.14
N SER A 188 12.43 11.62 -16.86
CA SER A 188 12.91 12.47 -15.76
C SER A 188 12.35 12.06 -14.40
N GLY A 189 11.45 11.08 -14.34
CA GLY A 189 10.75 10.68 -13.12
C GLY A 189 11.70 10.19 -12.03
N ARG A 190 11.31 10.40 -10.78
CA ARG A 190 12.02 9.90 -9.60
C ARG A 190 11.10 9.11 -8.71
N LEU A 191 11.60 8.01 -8.15
CA LEU A 191 10.83 7.11 -7.31
C LEU A 191 10.78 7.65 -5.88
N SER A 192 9.56 7.87 -5.39
CA SER A 192 9.29 8.32 -4.02
C SER A 192 8.45 7.28 -3.29
N HIS A 193 8.72 7.09 -2.01
CA HIS A 193 8.04 6.07 -1.18
C HIS A 193 8.08 4.68 -1.83
N TRP A 194 9.17 4.41 -2.52
CA TRP A 194 9.35 3.19 -3.26
C TRP A 194 9.49 1.99 -2.33
N ARG A 195 8.68 0.99 -2.58
CA ARG A 195 8.73 -0.33 -1.94
C ARG A 195 8.65 -1.37 -3.04
N GLY A 196 9.80 -1.72 -3.57
CA GLY A 196 9.95 -2.76 -4.56
C GLY A 196 10.63 -3.96 -3.94
N ASP A 197 10.08 -5.13 -4.19
CA ASP A 197 10.70 -6.43 -3.98
C ASP A 197 10.40 -7.32 -5.20
N ALA A 198 10.92 -8.54 -5.21
CA ALA A 198 10.68 -9.47 -6.31
C ALA A 198 9.19 -9.78 -6.53
N ASP A 199 8.36 -9.67 -5.51
CA ASP A 199 6.95 -10.03 -5.56
C ASP A 199 6.04 -8.85 -5.92
N THR A 200 6.39 -7.64 -5.44
CA THR A 200 5.50 -6.47 -5.50
C THR A 200 6.26 -5.19 -5.71
N ILE A 201 5.67 -4.28 -6.45
CA ILE A 201 6.07 -2.88 -6.43
C ILE A 201 4.92 -2.01 -5.96
N PHE A 202 5.26 -1.01 -5.20
CA PHE A 202 4.37 0.05 -4.77
C PHE A 202 5.18 1.32 -4.54
N GLY A 203 4.71 2.43 -5.06
CA GLY A 203 5.37 3.72 -4.86
C GLY A 203 4.78 4.80 -5.73
N ASN A 204 5.46 5.93 -5.75
CA ASN A 204 5.09 7.08 -6.54
C ASN A 204 6.24 7.44 -7.48
N VAL A 205 5.91 7.79 -8.70
CA VAL A 205 6.83 8.38 -9.67
C VAL A 205 6.58 9.87 -9.68
N LEU A 206 7.46 10.63 -9.06
CA LEU A 206 7.45 12.08 -9.05
C LEU A 206 7.81 12.61 -10.44
N ILE A 207 7.12 13.62 -10.91
CA ILE A 207 7.33 14.26 -12.21
C ILE A 207 7.97 15.65 -11.97
N PRO A 208 9.31 15.77 -12.07
CA PRO A 208 10.00 17.02 -11.75
C PRO A 208 9.49 18.22 -12.51
N ASP A 209 9.13 18.05 -13.79
CA ASP A 209 8.66 19.12 -14.68
C ASP A 209 7.31 19.73 -14.26
N THR A 210 6.62 19.12 -13.29
CA THR A 210 5.35 19.63 -12.75
C THR A 210 5.50 20.37 -11.42
N ILE A 211 6.72 20.47 -10.90
CA ILE A 211 6.97 21.08 -9.60
C ILE A 211 6.72 22.59 -9.69
N ARG A 212 5.95 23.05 -8.72
CA ARG A 212 5.65 24.45 -8.48
C ARG A 212 6.15 24.84 -7.09
N GLU A 213 7.02 25.82 -7.04
CA GLU A 213 7.53 26.40 -5.81
C GLU A 213 6.49 27.36 -5.22
N GLU A 214 6.21 27.22 -3.93
CA GLU A 214 5.34 28.07 -3.15
C GLU A 214 6.01 28.43 -1.84
N ASP A 215 5.60 29.50 -1.19
CA ASP A 215 6.26 30.08 0.00
C ASP A 215 6.45 29.09 1.16
N ASP A 216 5.57 28.09 1.29
CA ASP A 216 5.58 27.14 2.40
C ASP A 216 6.05 25.74 2.03
N SER A 217 6.04 25.39 0.77
CA SER A 217 6.45 24.09 0.26
C SER A 217 6.36 24.03 -1.25
N ASP A 218 7.12 23.14 -1.87
CA ASP A 218 6.89 22.77 -3.26
C ASP A 218 5.70 21.82 -3.39
N TYR A 219 4.96 21.99 -4.48
CA TYR A 219 3.87 21.09 -4.88
C TYR A 219 4.19 20.51 -6.25
N GLY A 220 3.85 19.26 -6.47
CA GLY A 220 4.13 18.61 -7.75
C GLY A 220 3.16 17.49 -8.06
N GLY A 221 3.20 17.08 -9.31
CA GLY A 221 2.50 15.92 -9.79
C GLY A 221 3.34 14.66 -9.64
N MET A 222 2.67 13.56 -9.43
CA MET A 222 3.26 12.23 -9.43
C MET A 222 2.28 11.20 -9.94
N ILE A 223 2.78 10.01 -10.26
CA ILE A 223 1.96 8.86 -10.61
C ILE A 223 2.15 7.80 -9.51
N SER A 224 1.08 7.47 -8.82
CA SER A 224 1.08 6.32 -7.91
C SER A 224 1.02 5.05 -8.73
N VAL A 225 1.99 4.16 -8.55
CA VAL A 225 2.13 2.92 -9.30
C VAL A 225 2.12 1.71 -8.38
N GLY A 226 1.59 0.61 -8.86
CA GLY A 226 1.60 -0.65 -8.14
C GLY A 226 1.42 -1.83 -9.07
N ASN A 227 2.14 -2.91 -8.78
CA ASN A 227 2.01 -4.20 -9.44
C ASN A 227 2.30 -5.31 -8.43
N CYS A 228 1.91 -6.53 -8.75
CA CYS A 228 2.16 -7.67 -7.88
C CYS A 228 2.25 -8.95 -8.71
N GLU A 229 3.39 -9.59 -8.69
CA GLU A 229 3.66 -10.82 -9.43
C GLU A 229 3.15 -12.08 -8.73
N ILE A 230 2.70 -11.98 -7.49
CA ILE A 230 2.18 -13.11 -6.70
C ILE A 230 0.66 -13.10 -6.53
N GLY A 231 -0.06 -12.29 -7.31
CA GLY A 231 -1.53 -12.28 -7.31
C GLY A 231 -2.21 -11.59 -6.13
N LYS A 232 -1.51 -10.76 -5.35
CA LYS A 232 -2.10 -9.97 -4.25
C LYS A 232 -2.85 -8.74 -4.75
N ARG A 233 -2.40 -8.15 -5.86
CA ARG A 233 -2.88 -6.85 -6.35
C ARG A 233 -2.96 -6.85 -7.87
N ASN A 234 -3.71 -5.90 -8.39
CA ASN A 234 -3.76 -5.60 -9.82
C ASN A 234 -2.62 -4.67 -10.22
N VAL A 235 -2.28 -4.63 -11.50
CA VAL A 235 -1.52 -3.52 -12.09
C VAL A 235 -2.33 -2.25 -11.90
N LYS A 236 -1.70 -1.21 -11.37
CA LYS A 236 -2.32 0.10 -11.13
C LYS A 236 -1.39 1.24 -11.54
N SER A 237 -1.99 2.26 -12.13
CA SER A 237 -1.36 3.55 -12.37
C SER A 237 -2.41 4.64 -12.18
N MET A 238 -2.13 5.63 -11.32
CA MET A 238 -3.07 6.69 -10.95
C MET A 238 -2.34 8.01 -10.78
N PRO A 239 -2.92 9.12 -11.26
CA PRO A 239 -2.36 10.44 -11.02
C PRO A 239 -2.46 10.79 -9.54
N SER A 240 -1.46 11.47 -9.04
CA SER A 240 -1.39 11.92 -7.66
C SER A 240 -0.72 13.27 -7.57
N LEU A 241 -0.97 13.97 -6.48
CA LEU A 241 -0.29 15.22 -6.15
C LEU A 241 0.55 15.01 -4.89
N PHE A 242 1.64 15.72 -4.78
CA PHE A 242 2.47 15.67 -3.59
C PHE A 242 2.78 17.07 -3.06
N ARG A 243 3.09 17.14 -1.77
CA ARG A 243 3.64 18.30 -1.08
C ARG A 243 5.01 17.95 -0.50
N ALA A 244 6.04 18.71 -0.84
CA ALA A 244 7.43 18.36 -0.56
C ALA A 244 7.77 18.31 0.94
N ILE A 245 7.24 19.25 1.73
CA ILE A 245 7.56 19.35 3.17
C ILE A 245 7.22 18.09 3.98
N CYS A 246 6.20 17.36 3.58
CA CYS A 246 5.77 16.13 4.26
C CYS A 246 5.85 14.90 3.38
N MET A 247 6.25 15.05 2.12
CA MET A 247 6.25 13.98 1.10
C MET A 247 4.90 13.25 0.99
N ASN A 248 3.81 13.88 1.45
CA ASN A 248 2.47 13.31 1.36
C ASN A 248 1.99 13.36 -0.07
N GLY A 249 1.29 12.30 -0.47
CA GLY A 249 0.62 12.22 -1.76
C GLY A 249 -0.90 12.15 -1.59
N CYS A 250 -1.64 12.74 -2.50
CA CYS A 250 -3.07 12.46 -2.63
C CYS A 250 -3.38 12.04 -4.07
N ILE A 251 -4.14 10.97 -4.25
CA ILE A 251 -4.54 10.49 -5.56
C ILE A 251 -5.56 11.44 -6.15
N TRP A 252 -5.21 12.05 -7.28
CA TRP A 252 -6.02 13.04 -7.98
C TRP A 252 -6.80 12.38 -9.11
N ASP A 253 -8.02 11.93 -8.82
CA ASP A 253 -8.90 11.30 -9.80
C ASP A 253 -9.96 12.32 -10.31
N GLN A 254 -9.57 13.17 -11.23
CA GLN A 254 -10.52 14.09 -11.90
C GLN A 254 -11.18 13.47 -13.14
N ALA A 255 -10.57 12.51 -13.76
CA ALA A 255 -11.11 11.87 -14.94
C ALA A 255 -11.59 10.46 -14.56
N LYS A 256 -12.87 10.32 -14.23
CA LYS A 256 -13.48 9.00 -14.03
C LYS A 256 -13.13 8.08 -15.21
N GLY A 257 -12.48 6.95 -14.93
CA GLY A 257 -12.10 5.98 -15.95
C GLY A 257 -10.65 6.08 -16.45
N THR A 258 -9.83 6.97 -15.92
CA THR A 258 -8.40 7.07 -16.24
C THR A 258 -7.51 6.23 -15.31
N GLU A 259 -8.09 5.54 -14.33
CA GLU A 259 -7.37 4.55 -13.53
C GLU A 259 -7.05 3.31 -14.38
N ILE A 260 -5.76 2.93 -14.46
CA ILE A 260 -5.41 1.60 -14.94
C ILE A 260 -5.57 0.62 -13.79
N LYS A 261 -6.43 -0.37 -14.02
CA LYS A 261 -6.64 -1.48 -13.11
C LYS A 261 -6.78 -2.77 -13.90
N VAL A 262 -5.67 -3.46 -14.09
CA VAL A 262 -5.64 -4.70 -14.85
C VAL A 262 -5.45 -5.88 -13.90
N ARG A 263 -6.37 -6.85 -13.99
CA ARG A 263 -6.27 -8.10 -13.24
C ARG A 263 -5.32 -9.06 -13.96
N HIS A 264 -4.54 -9.79 -13.21
CA HIS A 264 -3.64 -10.84 -13.72
C HIS A 264 -4.40 -12.13 -14.07
N ILE A 265 -5.34 -12.06 -15.01
CA ILE A 265 -6.19 -13.21 -15.39
C ILE A 265 -6.31 -13.27 -16.91
N GLY A 266 -6.14 -14.47 -17.45
CA GLY A 266 -6.25 -14.74 -18.90
C GLY A 266 -4.99 -14.32 -19.65
N ASP A 267 -5.11 -14.16 -20.94
CA ASP A 267 -4.00 -13.71 -21.78
C ASP A 267 -3.92 -12.19 -21.74
N ILE A 268 -2.87 -11.64 -21.11
CA ILE A 268 -2.58 -10.22 -21.14
C ILE A 268 -1.66 -9.96 -22.33
N ASP A 269 -2.17 -9.22 -23.30
CA ASP A 269 -1.37 -8.65 -24.37
C ASP A 269 -0.56 -7.47 -23.80
N LEU A 270 0.73 -7.67 -23.64
CA LEU A 270 1.64 -6.67 -23.06
C LEU A 270 1.77 -5.43 -23.94
N ASP A 271 1.64 -5.55 -25.25
CA ASP A 271 1.69 -4.41 -26.17
C ASP A 271 0.42 -3.54 -26.01
N GLN A 272 -0.75 -4.16 -25.92
CA GLN A 272 -1.98 -3.44 -25.60
C GLN A 272 -1.94 -2.83 -24.22
N LEU A 273 -1.37 -3.51 -23.22
CA LEU A 273 -1.21 -2.96 -21.88
C LEU A 273 -0.26 -1.76 -21.89
N SER A 274 0.87 -1.84 -22.60
CA SER A 274 1.80 -0.73 -22.78
C SER A 274 1.11 0.49 -23.41
N GLN A 275 0.32 0.29 -24.47
CA GLN A 275 -0.45 1.37 -25.10
C GLN A 275 -1.48 1.99 -24.14
N LYS A 276 -2.16 1.16 -23.35
CA LYS A 276 -3.10 1.66 -22.32
C LYS A 276 -2.39 2.49 -21.25
N ILE A 277 -1.22 2.03 -20.76
CA ILE A 277 -0.40 2.78 -19.79
C ILE A 277 0.00 4.12 -20.39
N ARG A 278 0.55 4.12 -21.62
CA ARG A 278 0.96 5.34 -22.32
C ARG A 278 -0.20 6.31 -22.48
N HIS A 279 -1.29 5.88 -23.10
CA HIS A 279 -2.46 6.72 -23.33
C HIS A 279 -3.01 7.31 -22.02
N ASN A 280 -3.10 6.49 -20.99
CA ASN A 280 -3.58 6.91 -19.67
C ASN A 280 -2.70 8.02 -19.07
N LEU A 281 -1.37 7.85 -19.09
CA LEU A 281 -0.43 8.85 -18.56
C LEU A 281 -0.41 10.12 -19.41
N GLU A 282 -0.47 10.01 -20.74
CA GLU A 282 -0.56 11.15 -21.65
C GLU A 282 -1.82 12.01 -21.42
N VAL A 283 -2.91 11.39 -20.97
CA VAL A 283 -4.14 12.11 -20.59
C VAL A 283 -4.03 12.71 -19.20
N GLN A 284 -3.45 11.99 -18.24
CA GLN A 284 -3.43 12.37 -16.82
C GLN A 284 -2.39 13.45 -16.49
N ILE A 285 -1.19 13.33 -17.05
CA ILE A 285 -0.08 14.27 -16.73
C ILE A 285 -0.47 15.73 -17.01
N PRO A 286 -1.09 16.08 -18.14
CA PRO A 286 -1.52 17.46 -18.39
C PRO A 286 -2.60 18.00 -17.42
N LEU A 287 -3.28 17.12 -16.68
CA LEU A 287 -4.29 17.53 -15.69
C LEU A 287 -3.70 17.82 -14.30
N LEU A 288 -2.47 17.41 -14.03
CA LEU A 288 -1.82 17.60 -12.72
C LEU A 288 -1.70 19.08 -12.31
N PRO A 289 -1.37 20.03 -13.19
CA PRO A 289 -1.34 21.45 -12.82
C PRO A 289 -2.70 21.96 -12.29
N GLN A 290 -3.82 21.51 -12.86
CA GLN A 290 -5.15 21.85 -12.36
C GLN A 290 -5.40 21.31 -10.95
N GLY A 291 -4.87 20.11 -10.67
CA GLY A 291 -4.89 19.54 -9.33
C GLY A 291 -4.11 20.36 -8.33
N ILE A 292 -2.93 20.83 -8.70
CA ILE A 292 -2.10 21.70 -7.86
C ILE A 292 -2.84 23.00 -7.55
N GLU A 293 -3.40 23.66 -8.58
CA GLU A 293 -4.23 24.87 -8.38
C GLU A 293 -5.40 24.62 -7.41
N ARG A 294 -6.05 23.46 -7.53
CA ARG A 294 -7.16 23.12 -6.61
C ARG A 294 -6.68 22.95 -5.17
N VAL A 295 -5.54 22.28 -4.97
CA VAL A 295 -4.93 22.11 -3.64
C VAL A 295 -4.58 23.48 -3.04
N LEU A 296 -3.97 24.36 -3.81
CA LEU A 296 -3.65 25.74 -3.38
C LEU A 296 -4.92 26.53 -3.05
N GLY A 297 -5.99 26.38 -3.84
CA GLY A 297 -7.28 26.97 -3.56
C GLY A 297 -7.88 26.52 -2.22
N ILE A 298 -7.82 25.22 -1.91
CA ILE A 298 -8.30 24.69 -0.62
C ILE A 298 -7.44 25.19 0.55
N ARG A 299 -6.15 25.35 0.34
CA ARG A 299 -5.22 25.92 1.33
C ARG A 299 -5.64 27.35 1.71
N ALA A 300 -6.16 28.13 0.78
CA ALA A 300 -6.70 29.46 1.05
C ALA A 300 -8.05 29.44 1.79
N MET A 301 -8.72 28.29 1.89
CA MET A 301 -10.00 28.15 2.56
C MET A 301 -9.84 27.90 4.05
N GLY A 302 -10.26 28.84 4.89
CA GLY A 302 -10.25 28.71 6.34
C GLY A 302 -11.30 27.71 6.88
N THR A 303 -11.14 27.36 8.16
CA THR A 303 -12.07 26.48 8.88
C THR A 303 -13.35 27.17 9.36
N ASP A 304 -13.47 28.50 9.19
CA ASP A 304 -14.59 29.35 9.64
C ASP A 304 -14.84 29.22 11.17
N GLY A 305 -13.77 29.01 11.93
CA GLY A 305 -13.86 28.85 13.40
C GLY A 305 -14.27 27.44 13.86
N VAL A 306 -14.56 26.52 12.94
CA VAL A 306 -14.89 25.13 13.31
C VAL A 306 -13.59 24.44 13.78
N PRO A 307 -13.59 23.80 14.98
CA PRO A 307 -12.41 23.09 15.48
C PRO A 307 -11.96 21.98 14.54
N MET A 308 -10.65 21.85 14.34
CA MET A 308 -10.09 20.84 13.43
C MET A 308 -10.46 19.40 13.83
N LYS A 309 -10.53 19.10 15.14
CA LYS A 309 -11.02 17.79 15.63
C LYS A 309 -12.42 17.46 15.11
N ASN A 310 -13.30 18.45 15.09
CA ASN A 310 -14.68 18.29 14.61
C ASN A 310 -14.71 18.07 13.07
N LEU A 311 -13.92 18.84 12.33
CA LEU A 311 -13.78 18.69 10.88
C LEU A 311 -13.23 17.31 10.50
N ILE A 312 -12.21 16.85 11.21
CA ILE A 312 -11.65 15.49 11.02
C ILE A 312 -12.70 14.43 11.34
N ALA A 313 -13.44 14.58 12.45
CA ALA A 313 -14.51 13.64 12.81
C ALA A 313 -15.62 13.58 11.77
N ALA A 314 -16.09 14.72 11.30
CA ALA A 314 -17.13 14.80 10.27
C ALA A 314 -16.67 14.22 8.93
N THR A 315 -15.42 14.45 8.55
CA THR A 315 -14.81 13.91 7.34
C THR A 315 -14.60 12.38 7.45
N ALA A 316 -14.10 11.91 8.58
CA ALA A 316 -13.92 10.47 8.83
C ALA A 316 -15.25 9.71 8.77
N ASP A 317 -16.29 10.26 9.39
CA ASP A 317 -17.64 9.70 9.38
C ASP A 317 -18.25 9.70 7.96
N HIS A 318 -17.99 10.78 7.18
CA HIS A 318 -18.44 10.87 5.80
C HIS A 318 -17.83 9.80 4.90
N HIS A 319 -16.54 9.48 5.11
CA HIS A 319 -15.82 8.44 4.35
C HIS A 319 -15.96 7.03 4.95
N GLY A 320 -16.68 6.87 6.05
CA GLY A 320 -16.86 5.58 6.72
C GLY A 320 -15.57 4.98 7.25
N LEU A 321 -14.66 5.82 7.75
CA LEU A 321 -13.42 5.35 8.38
C LEU A 321 -13.71 4.57 9.65
N ALA A 322 -13.02 3.44 9.83
CA ALA A 322 -13.07 2.72 11.09
C ALA A 322 -12.49 3.59 12.23
N LYS A 323 -12.94 3.35 13.49
CA LYS A 323 -12.46 4.13 14.64
C LYS A 323 -10.95 4.25 14.74
N ARG A 324 -10.23 3.16 14.48
CA ARG A 324 -8.76 3.13 14.48
C ARG A 324 -8.19 4.03 13.39
N GLU A 325 -8.77 4.01 12.20
CA GLU A 325 -8.37 4.83 11.07
C GLU A 325 -8.62 6.32 11.35
N ALA A 326 -9.81 6.67 11.81
CA ALA A 326 -10.15 8.04 12.19
C ALA A 326 -9.25 8.59 13.30
N THR A 327 -8.90 7.75 14.28
CA THR A 327 -7.96 8.10 15.35
C THR A 327 -6.57 8.37 14.79
N ALA A 328 -6.07 7.56 13.86
CA ALA A 328 -4.80 7.79 13.20
C ALA A 328 -4.76 9.14 12.47
N VAL A 329 -5.87 9.55 11.84
CA VAL A 329 -5.97 10.88 11.20
C VAL A 329 -5.90 12.00 12.23
N LEU A 330 -6.62 11.88 13.35
CA LEU A 330 -6.58 12.89 14.42
C LEU A 330 -5.18 12.99 15.06
N GLU A 331 -4.54 11.87 15.30
CA GLU A 331 -3.17 11.85 15.85
C GLU A 331 -2.15 12.41 14.86
N SER A 332 -2.31 12.12 13.57
CA SER A 332 -1.51 12.71 12.51
C SER A 332 -1.62 14.23 12.50
N TRP A 333 -2.85 14.76 12.61
CA TRP A 333 -3.07 16.19 12.77
C TRP A 333 -2.34 16.75 14.00
N VAL A 334 -2.57 16.19 15.18
CA VAL A 334 -2.03 16.72 16.43
C VAL A 334 -0.51 16.70 16.48
N ARG A 335 0.10 15.60 16.02
CA ARG A 335 1.55 15.40 16.15
C ARG A 335 2.36 16.08 15.04
N TYR A 336 1.82 16.11 13.82
CA TYR A 336 2.62 16.48 12.64
C TYR A 336 2.10 17.70 11.90
N GLU A 337 0.82 17.76 11.58
CA GLU A 337 0.31 18.85 10.75
C GLU A 337 0.03 20.13 11.54
N SER A 338 -0.49 20.00 12.75
CA SER A 338 -0.78 21.18 13.59
C SER A 338 0.46 22.04 13.90
N PRO A 339 1.64 21.47 14.17
CA PRO A 339 2.87 22.27 14.33
C PRO A 339 3.29 23.00 13.04
N ILE A 340 3.04 22.41 11.88
CA ILE A 340 3.38 23.00 10.57
C ILE A 340 2.39 24.13 10.22
N ALA A 341 1.09 23.89 10.43
CA ALA A 341 0.03 24.84 10.08
C ALA A 341 0.05 26.13 10.92
N GLY A 342 0.71 26.10 12.09
CA GLY A 342 0.78 27.26 12.97
C GLY A 342 -0.61 27.73 13.45
N GLU A 343 -0.88 29.05 13.43
CA GLU A 343 -2.18 29.63 13.83
C GLU A 343 -3.22 29.62 12.70
N GLN A 344 -2.78 29.66 11.44
CA GLN A 344 -3.67 29.67 10.28
C GLN A 344 -4.05 28.23 9.91
N ARG A 345 -5.29 27.85 10.23
CA ARG A 345 -5.85 26.54 9.90
C ARG A 345 -6.59 26.61 8.59
N SER A 346 -6.32 25.66 7.70
CA SER A 346 -6.98 25.54 6.41
C SER A 346 -7.69 24.20 6.23
N LEU A 347 -8.58 24.12 5.27
CA LEU A 347 -9.22 22.84 4.92
C LEU A 347 -8.21 21.86 4.30
N PHE A 348 -7.10 22.35 3.76
CA PHE A 348 -6.04 21.51 3.23
C PHE A 348 -5.32 20.69 4.35
N ASP A 349 -5.33 21.19 5.58
CA ASP A 349 -4.76 20.46 6.71
C ASP A 349 -5.47 19.15 7.00
N ILE A 350 -6.74 19.03 6.60
CA ILE A 350 -7.49 17.77 6.68
C ILE A 350 -6.95 16.78 5.65
N VAL A 351 -6.70 17.23 4.41
CA VAL A 351 -6.11 16.40 3.35
C VAL A 351 -4.76 15.85 3.82
N ASN A 352 -3.90 16.73 4.32
CA ASN A 352 -2.58 16.36 4.83
C ASN A 352 -2.67 15.37 6.00
N SER A 353 -3.57 15.61 6.95
CA SER A 353 -3.76 14.71 8.09
C SER A 353 -4.20 13.31 7.68
N VAL A 354 -5.08 13.23 6.68
CA VAL A 354 -5.54 11.94 6.13
C VAL A 354 -4.40 11.23 5.42
N THR A 355 -3.76 11.86 4.45
CA THR A 355 -2.71 11.22 3.63
C THR A 355 -1.50 10.85 4.47
N ARG A 356 -1.12 11.67 5.45
CA ARG A 356 -0.04 11.35 6.37
C ARG A 356 -0.38 10.17 7.29
N ALA A 357 -1.61 10.08 7.79
CA ALA A 357 -2.03 8.94 8.61
C ALA A 357 -1.85 7.61 7.86
N GLY A 358 -2.09 7.59 6.55
CA GLY A 358 -1.85 6.42 5.70
C GLY A 358 -0.40 5.93 5.71
N GLN A 359 0.58 6.83 5.82
CA GLN A 359 2.01 6.47 5.82
C GLN A 359 2.44 5.66 7.06
N PHE A 360 1.72 5.81 8.18
CA PHE A 360 1.98 5.08 9.43
C PHE A 360 1.22 3.74 9.51
N LEU A 361 0.34 3.48 8.57
CA LEU A 361 -0.43 2.26 8.47
C LEU A 361 0.21 1.28 7.47
N ASP A 362 -0.44 0.14 7.24
CA ASP A 362 0.03 -0.81 6.23
C ASP A 362 -0.14 -0.27 4.79
N ASN A 363 0.55 -0.88 3.82
CA ASN A 363 0.53 -0.45 2.42
C ASN A 363 -0.86 -0.40 1.78
N GLN A 364 -1.81 -1.21 2.26
CA GLN A 364 -3.17 -1.21 1.73
C GLN A 364 -3.96 -0.02 2.26
N SER A 365 -3.79 0.28 3.54
CA SER A 365 -4.36 1.46 4.18
C SER A 365 -3.78 2.73 3.59
N TRP A 366 -2.48 2.79 3.35
CA TRP A 366 -1.85 3.95 2.73
C TRP A 366 -2.53 4.34 1.42
N PHE A 367 -2.65 3.42 0.47
CA PHE A 367 -3.31 3.69 -0.81
C PHE A 367 -4.77 4.16 -0.66
N LYS A 368 -5.51 3.56 0.30
CA LYS A 368 -6.87 3.98 0.65
C LYS A 368 -6.89 5.44 1.13
N PHE A 369 -5.93 5.82 1.98
CA PHE A 369 -5.86 7.16 2.54
C PHE A 369 -5.45 8.21 1.51
N ASP A 370 -4.55 7.88 0.59
CA ASP A 370 -4.21 8.76 -0.54
C ASP A 370 -5.43 8.99 -1.46
N GLN A 371 -6.24 7.95 -1.70
CA GLN A 371 -7.49 8.10 -2.44
C GLN A 371 -8.51 8.99 -1.70
N ILE A 372 -8.68 8.79 -0.40
CA ILE A 372 -9.58 9.62 0.41
C ILE A 372 -9.08 11.07 0.44
N GLY A 373 -7.78 11.29 0.60
CA GLY A 373 -7.16 12.62 0.53
C GLY A 373 -7.47 13.32 -0.79
N GLY A 374 -7.35 12.64 -1.91
CA GLY A 374 -7.70 13.16 -3.22
C GLY A 374 -9.19 13.47 -3.37
N GLN A 375 -10.08 12.60 -2.86
CA GLN A 375 -11.53 12.88 -2.84
C GLN A 375 -11.87 14.11 -2.02
N ILE A 376 -11.22 14.30 -0.86
CA ILE A 376 -11.40 15.47 -0.01
C ILE A 376 -10.88 16.72 -0.73
N ALA A 377 -9.72 16.64 -1.37
CA ALA A 377 -9.15 17.73 -2.16
C ALA A 377 -10.06 18.14 -3.34
N ALA A 378 -10.84 17.22 -3.88
CA ALA A 378 -11.79 17.47 -4.96
C ALA A 378 -13.16 17.98 -4.49
N TYR A 379 -13.40 18.18 -3.19
CA TYR A 379 -14.70 18.68 -2.72
C TYR A 379 -15.01 20.05 -3.28
N SER A 380 -16.26 20.22 -3.74
CA SER A 380 -16.79 21.53 -4.09
C SER A 380 -16.98 22.40 -2.84
N ASP A 381 -17.11 23.70 -3.03
CA ASP A 381 -17.37 24.66 -1.95
C ASP A 381 -18.68 24.32 -1.21
N THR A 382 -19.72 23.89 -1.93
CA THR A 382 -20.97 23.39 -1.34
C THR A 382 -20.73 22.16 -0.44
N LYS A 383 -19.87 21.24 -0.88
CA LYS A 383 -19.54 20.06 -0.08
C LYS A 383 -18.79 20.44 1.19
N TRP A 384 -17.83 21.35 1.09
CA TRP A 384 -17.11 21.88 2.25
C TRP A 384 -18.06 22.59 3.22
N THR A 385 -19.00 23.39 2.73
CA THR A 385 -20.04 24.02 3.57
C THR A 385 -20.84 22.97 4.33
N THR A 386 -21.23 21.88 3.67
CA THR A 386 -21.96 20.78 4.31
C THR A 386 -21.13 20.11 5.40
N ILE A 387 -19.83 19.83 5.15
CA ILE A 387 -18.94 19.22 6.14
C ILE A 387 -18.72 20.15 7.34
N LYS A 388 -18.49 21.46 7.11
CA LYS A 388 -18.33 22.45 8.16
C LYS A 388 -19.59 22.58 9.05
N SER A 389 -20.77 22.65 8.43
CA SER A 389 -22.05 22.70 9.15
C SER A 389 -22.21 21.45 10.04
N ARG A 390 -22.02 20.27 9.46
CA ARG A 390 -22.10 19.04 10.23
C ARG A 390 -21.07 18.96 11.35
N ALA A 391 -19.86 19.43 11.11
CA ALA A 391 -18.77 19.45 12.10
C ALA A 391 -19.08 20.40 13.27
N GLY A 392 -19.78 21.52 13.02
CA GLY A 392 -20.24 22.45 14.05
C GLY A 392 -21.18 21.82 15.08
N ASP A 393 -21.94 20.80 14.68
CA ASP A 393 -22.90 20.10 15.53
C ASP A 393 -22.30 18.95 16.34
N TYR A 394 -20.99 18.64 16.20
CA TYR A 394 -20.35 17.51 16.89
C TYR A 394 -20.13 17.82 18.36
N GLU A 395 -20.59 16.88 19.22
CA GLU A 395 -20.44 16.89 20.67
C GLU A 395 -19.50 15.75 21.15
N GLU A 396 -19.20 15.72 22.45
CA GLU A 396 -18.31 14.70 23.05
C GLU A 396 -18.78 13.24 22.79
N ARG A 397 -20.08 13.02 22.73
CA ARG A 397 -20.65 11.69 22.40
C ARG A 397 -20.30 11.22 20.98
N ASP A 398 -20.20 12.16 20.02
CA ASP A 398 -19.87 11.87 18.63
C ASP A 398 -18.40 11.48 18.49
N PHE A 399 -17.51 12.11 19.24
CA PHE A 399 -16.10 11.73 19.26
C PHE A 399 -15.88 10.31 19.79
N LYS A 400 -16.64 9.85 20.81
CA LYS A 400 -16.60 8.46 21.28
C LYS A 400 -17.10 7.45 20.25
N ARG A 401 -17.97 7.89 19.32
CA ARG A 401 -18.44 7.08 18.21
C ARG A 401 -17.39 6.99 17.10
N VAL A 402 -16.72 8.07 16.78
CA VAL A 402 -15.79 8.19 15.64
C VAL A 402 -14.38 7.71 15.99
N PHE A 403 -13.87 8.06 17.17
CA PHE A 403 -12.50 7.77 17.56
C PHE A 403 -12.38 6.54 18.49
N ALA A 404 -11.24 5.90 18.45
CA ALA A 404 -10.87 4.85 19.41
C ALA A 404 -10.45 5.45 20.75
N ASN A 405 -10.61 4.67 21.84
CA ASN A 405 -10.23 5.11 23.17
C ASN A 405 -8.70 5.03 23.45
N LYS A 406 -7.94 4.41 22.56
CA LYS A 406 -6.49 4.22 22.70
C LYS A 406 -5.75 4.83 21.52
N PRO A 407 -4.53 5.34 21.72
CA PRO A 407 -3.67 5.77 20.62
C PRO A 407 -3.43 4.65 19.61
N VAL A 408 -3.23 5.03 18.35
CA VAL A 408 -3.06 4.12 17.21
C VAL A 408 -1.67 4.24 16.61
N LEU A 409 -1.18 5.47 16.47
CA LEU A 409 0.18 5.70 15.98
C LEU A 409 1.17 5.49 17.13
N SER A 410 2.15 4.62 16.92
CA SER A 410 3.27 4.46 17.83
C SER A 410 4.02 5.79 17.97
N ALA A 411 4.53 6.04 19.17
CA ALA A 411 5.32 7.23 19.46
C ALA A 411 6.63 7.24 18.68
#